data_10a712b4e1be53c294973b145ec9ddc4
#
_entry.id   10a712b4e1be53c294973b145ec9ddc4
#
_cell.length_a   1.000
_cell.length_b   1.000
_cell.length_c   1.000
_cell.angle_alpha   90.00
_cell.angle_beta   90.00
_cell.angle_gamma   90.00
#
_symmetry.space_group_name_H-M   'P 1'
#
loop_
_entity.id
_entity.type
_entity.pdbx_description
1 polymer ?
#
loop_
_entity_poly.entity_id
_entity_poly.type
_entity_poly.pdbx_seq_one_letter_code
_entity_poly.pdbx_strand_id
1 'polypeptide(L)'
;ARQTEQLVQKLQKQLSVHQRKKYRHLTVARQGHKTGNRQVFWNIEQLDEAITRKKKVTLDYLHYGYDKRQHPTATYTLSPYEMVYTNEHYYLICVPDHDPHTRLYRIDRMADIRILDEPRSETPAQKQEAQDAVYAFVGAPERVVLHCDRAVLDDVLDRFGTDIQIFERDEQTFTAVLTTPPRGVRFWALQYLSF
;
A
#
# COMPACT_ATOMS: atom_id res chain seq x y z
N ALA A 1 -12.00 -5.83 -12.91
CA ALA A 1 -12.22 -7.26 -13.16
C ALA A 1 -12.24 -7.58 -14.66
N ARG A 2 -13.19 -7.02 -15.45
CA ARG A 2 -13.35 -7.35 -16.89
C ARG A 2 -12.11 -7.04 -17.75
N GLN A 3 -11.41 -5.93 -17.49
CA GLN A 3 -10.19 -5.56 -18.21
C GLN A 3 -9.00 -6.44 -17.85
N THR A 4 -8.85 -6.83 -16.59
CA THR A 4 -7.79 -7.74 -16.13
C THR A 4 -8.02 -9.13 -16.70
N GLU A 5 -9.25 -9.62 -16.72
CA GLU A 5 -9.63 -10.89 -17.36
C GLU A 5 -9.34 -10.88 -18.86
N GLN A 6 -9.68 -9.77 -19.54
CA GLN A 6 -9.35 -9.60 -20.98
C GLN A 6 -7.85 -9.56 -21.23
N LEU A 7 -7.05 -8.93 -20.36
CA LEU A 7 -5.60 -8.90 -20.45
C LEU A 7 -5.01 -10.32 -20.26
N VAL A 8 -5.45 -11.03 -19.23
CA VAL A 8 -5.04 -12.41 -18.97
C VAL A 8 -5.39 -13.31 -20.16
N GLN A 9 -6.58 -13.17 -20.71
CA GLN A 9 -6.97 -13.92 -21.92
C GLN A 9 -6.11 -13.57 -23.15
N LYS A 10 -5.75 -12.28 -23.32
CA LYS A 10 -4.84 -11.87 -24.41
C LYS A 10 -3.45 -12.45 -24.23
N LEU A 11 -2.91 -12.42 -23.01
CA LEU A 11 -1.61 -13.02 -22.69
C LEU A 11 -1.64 -14.54 -22.88
N GLN A 12 -2.70 -15.22 -22.45
CA GLN A 12 -2.86 -16.65 -22.67
C GLN A 12 -2.94 -17.02 -24.16
N LYS A 13 -3.51 -16.15 -25.01
CA LYS A 13 -3.54 -16.37 -26.47
C LYS A 13 -2.16 -16.28 -27.14
N GLN A 14 -1.23 -15.55 -26.53
CA GLN A 14 0.16 -15.46 -27.02
C GLN A 14 1.04 -16.66 -26.62
N LEU A 15 0.58 -17.47 -25.67
CA LEU A 15 1.28 -18.68 -25.28
C LEU A 15 1.14 -19.78 -26.34
N SER A 16 2.19 -20.56 -26.53
CA SER A 16 2.15 -21.76 -27.39
C SER A 16 1.12 -22.78 -26.87
N VAL A 17 0.67 -23.68 -27.74
CA VAL A 17 -0.29 -24.75 -27.37
C VAL A 17 0.23 -25.60 -26.19
N HIS A 18 1.53 -25.81 -26.10
CA HIS A 18 2.17 -26.56 -25.02
C HIS A 18 2.16 -25.79 -23.71
N GLN A 19 2.43 -24.51 -23.76
CA GLN A 19 2.40 -23.62 -22.56
C GLN A 19 0.97 -23.44 -22.04
N ARG A 20 -0.04 -23.32 -22.93
CA ARG A 20 -1.45 -23.24 -22.50
C ARG A 20 -1.89 -24.48 -21.71
N LYS A 21 -1.41 -25.67 -22.06
CA LYS A 21 -1.73 -26.92 -21.33
C LYS A 21 -1.20 -26.88 -19.88
N LYS A 22 -0.04 -26.27 -19.64
CA LYS A 22 0.56 -26.14 -18.29
C LYS A 22 -0.24 -25.21 -17.37
N TYR A 23 -0.90 -24.21 -17.93
CA TYR A 23 -1.66 -23.19 -17.16
C TYR A 23 -3.16 -23.40 -17.16
N ARG A 24 -3.64 -24.57 -17.63
CA ARG A 24 -5.07 -24.89 -17.74
C ARG A 24 -5.82 -24.86 -16.40
N HIS A 25 -5.12 -25.08 -15.31
CA HIS A 25 -5.68 -25.11 -13.96
C HIS A 25 -5.42 -23.82 -13.17
N LEU A 26 -4.84 -22.79 -13.79
CA LEU A 26 -4.62 -21.50 -13.13
C LEU A 26 -5.93 -20.71 -13.17
N THR A 27 -6.57 -20.58 -12.05
CA THR A 27 -7.74 -19.71 -11.85
C THR A 27 -7.28 -18.45 -11.14
N VAL A 28 -7.55 -17.29 -11.74
CA VAL A 28 -7.34 -16.01 -11.04
C VAL A 28 -8.46 -15.86 -10.02
N ALA A 29 -8.12 -15.97 -8.74
CA ALA A 29 -9.06 -15.68 -7.67
C ALA A 29 -9.54 -14.23 -7.79
N ARG A 30 -10.82 -13.98 -7.49
CA ARG A 30 -11.32 -12.62 -7.40
C ARG A 30 -10.61 -11.94 -6.23
N GLN A 31 -9.65 -11.09 -6.56
CA GLN A 31 -9.02 -10.20 -5.60
C GLN A 31 -10.06 -9.18 -5.12
N GLY A 32 -9.92 -8.74 -3.87
CA GLY A 32 -10.84 -7.90 -3.11
C GLY A 32 -11.57 -6.80 -3.87
N HIS A 33 -12.56 -6.22 -3.23
CA HIS A 33 -13.40 -5.17 -3.82
C HIS A 33 -12.54 -3.95 -4.16
N LYS A 34 -12.24 -3.78 -5.46
CA LYS A 34 -11.60 -2.56 -5.95
C LYS A 34 -12.58 -1.40 -5.81
N THR A 35 -12.06 -0.27 -5.35
CA THR A 35 -12.83 0.99 -5.33
C THR A 35 -13.40 1.26 -6.72
N GLY A 36 -14.64 1.73 -6.78
CA GLY A 36 -15.30 2.09 -8.04
C GLY A 36 -14.75 3.35 -8.71
N ASN A 37 -13.65 3.92 -8.18
CA ASN A 37 -13.03 5.12 -8.73
C ASN A 37 -12.37 4.82 -10.07
N ARG A 38 -13.03 5.22 -11.16
CA ARG A 38 -12.52 5.07 -12.53
C ARG A 38 -11.40 6.06 -12.86
N GLN A 39 -11.17 7.04 -12.01
CA GLN A 39 -10.18 8.11 -12.21
C GLN A 39 -8.77 7.77 -11.68
N VAL A 40 -8.56 6.56 -11.11
CA VAL A 40 -7.26 6.18 -10.53
C VAL A 40 -6.10 6.42 -11.49
N PHE A 41 -6.24 6.02 -12.75
CA PHE A 41 -5.17 6.23 -13.74
C PHE A 41 -4.96 7.71 -14.07
N TRP A 42 -6.04 8.48 -14.17
CA TRP A 42 -5.95 9.93 -14.32
C TRP A 42 -5.26 10.58 -13.13
N ASN A 43 -5.61 10.15 -11.91
CA ASN A 43 -4.97 10.63 -10.69
C ASN A 43 -3.46 10.32 -10.69
N ILE A 44 -3.08 9.11 -11.13
CA ILE A 44 -1.66 8.72 -11.25
C ILE A 44 -0.93 9.66 -12.24
N GLU A 45 -1.50 9.94 -13.41
CA GLU A 45 -0.90 10.85 -14.42
C GLU A 45 -0.71 12.27 -13.86
N GLN A 46 -1.72 12.81 -13.17
CA GLN A 46 -1.63 14.15 -12.56
C GLN A 46 -0.57 14.21 -11.46
N LEU A 47 -0.49 13.15 -10.63
CA LEU A 47 0.51 13.08 -9.57
C LEU A 47 1.93 12.89 -10.12
N ASP A 48 2.09 12.10 -11.18
CA ASP A 48 3.38 11.91 -11.86
C ASP A 48 3.89 13.23 -12.45
N GLU A 49 3.02 13.99 -13.10
CA GLU A 49 3.34 15.33 -13.59
C GLU A 49 3.76 16.27 -12.44
N ALA A 50 3.01 16.28 -11.34
CA ALA A 50 3.32 17.12 -10.18
C ALA A 50 4.68 16.76 -9.54
N ILE A 51 4.97 15.46 -9.41
CA ILE A 51 6.24 14.95 -8.89
C ILE A 51 7.39 15.37 -9.80
N THR A 52 7.23 15.18 -11.11
CA THR A 52 8.24 15.54 -12.13
C THR A 52 8.52 17.04 -12.12
N ARG A 53 7.49 17.87 -12.04
CA ARG A 53 7.58 19.34 -11.98
C ARG A 53 7.99 19.86 -10.61
N LYS A 54 8.10 19.02 -9.60
CA LYS A 54 8.37 19.38 -8.19
C LYS A 54 7.39 20.43 -7.66
N LYS A 55 6.10 20.25 -7.95
CA LYS A 55 5.03 21.16 -7.57
C LYS A 55 4.14 20.54 -6.50
N LYS A 56 3.52 21.41 -5.67
CA LYS A 56 2.44 20.99 -4.78
C LYS A 56 1.18 20.64 -5.54
N VAL A 57 0.32 19.86 -4.91
CA VAL A 57 -1.03 19.58 -5.40
C VAL A 57 -2.05 19.88 -4.33
N THR A 58 -3.24 20.31 -4.76
CA THR A 58 -4.44 20.28 -3.92
C THR A 58 -5.37 19.20 -4.43
N LEU A 59 -6.10 18.56 -3.53
CA LEU A 59 -7.03 17.45 -3.86
C LEU A 59 -8.08 17.29 -2.79
N ASP A 60 -9.22 16.69 -3.18
CA ASP A 60 -10.25 16.25 -2.26
C ASP A 60 -10.01 14.78 -1.88
N TYR A 61 -9.99 14.50 -0.58
CA TYR A 61 -9.82 13.13 -0.09
C TYR A 61 -11.17 12.52 0.29
N LEU A 62 -11.40 11.30 -0.20
CA LEU A 62 -12.69 10.63 -0.14
C LEU A 62 -12.69 9.55 0.95
N HIS A 63 -13.78 9.47 1.70
CA HIS A 63 -14.10 8.36 2.59
C HIS A 63 -15.46 7.73 2.26
N TYR A 64 -15.63 6.47 2.62
CA TYR A 64 -16.93 5.81 2.49
C TYR A 64 -17.88 6.27 3.58
N GLY A 65 -19.07 6.67 3.16
CA GLY A 65 -20.22 6.82 4.05
C GLY A 65 -20.93 5.47 4.31
N TYR A 66 -21.90 5.48 5.20
CA TYR A 66 -22.76 4.30 5.45
C TYR A 66 -23.60 3.90 4.24
N ASP A 67 -23.80 4.80 3.28
CA ASP A 67 -24.42 4.56 1.98
C ASP A 67 -23.51 3.78 1.01
N LYS A 68 -22.29 3.39 1.45
CA LYS A 68 -21.28 2.66 0.69
C LYS A 68 -20.75 3.43 -0.53
N ARG A 69 -20.92 4.75 -0.55
CA ARG A 69 -20.36 5.66 -1.56
C ARG A 69 -19.23 6.46 -0.99
N GLN A 70 -18.31 6.87 -1.84
CA GLN A 70 -17.23 7.76 -1.47
C GLN A 70 -17.71 9.22 -1.49
N HIS A 71 -17.42 9.95 -0.42
CA HIS A 71 -17.74 11.36 -0.26
C HIS A 71 -16.48 12.15 0.06
N PRO A 72 -16.33 13.37 -0.46
CA PRO A 72 -15.26 14.28 -0.03
C PRO A 72 -15.38 14.57 1.46
N THR A 73 -14.30 14.40 2.19
CA THR A 73 -14.26 14.65 3.63
C THR A 73 -13.32 15.78 4.01
N ALA A 74 -12.29 16.00 3.21
CA ALA A 74 -11.33 17.07 3.42
C ALA A 74 -10.62 17.41 2.12
N THR A 75 -10.27 18.68 1.95
CA THR A 75 -9.37 19.15 0.91
C THR A 75 -7.97 19.31 1.51
N TYR A 76 -6.97 18.73 0.86
CA TYR A 76 -5.58 18.78 1.29
C TYR A 76 -4.70 19.47 0.26
N THR A 77 -3.72 20.24 0.74
CA THR A 77 -2.57 20.67 -0.04
C THR A 77 -1.38 19.81 0.36
N LEU A 78 -0.73 19.18 -0.61
CA LEU A 78 0.30 18.17 -0.41
C LEU A 78 1.53 18.47 -1.23
N SER A 79 2.71 18.14 -0.69
CA SER A 79 3.97 18.05 -1.41
C SER A 79 4.21 16.59 -1.83
N PRO A 80 4.00 16.21 -3.12
CA PRO A 80 4.11 14.83 -3.58
C PRO A 80 5.56 14.46 -3.88
N TYR A 81 5.99 13.23 -3.54
CA TYR A 81 7.37 12.76 -3.76
C TYR A 81 7.47 11.52 -4.60
N GLU A 82 6.63 10.51 -4.35
CA GLU A 82 6.70 9.21 -4.98
C GLU A 82 5.37 8.48 -4.89
N MET A 83 5.14 7.56 -5.81
CA MET A 83 4.00 6.64 -5.77
C MET A 83 4.49 5.22 -5.56
N VAL A 84 3.84 4.48 -4.64
CA VAL A 84 4.15 3.08 -4.35
C VAL A 84 2.91 2.21 -4.51
N TYR A 85 3.12 0.97 -4.96
CA TYR A 85 2.07 -0.04 -5.02
C TYR A 85 2.31 -1.08 -3.95
N THR A 86 1.38 -1.18 -3.01
CA THR A 86 1.42 -2.19 -1.94
C THR A 86 0.00 -2.55 -1.51
N ASN A 87 -0.20 -3.77 -1.00
CA ASN A 87 -1.50 -4.25 -0.54
C ASN A 87 -2.64 -4.00 -1.56
N GLU A 88 -2.36 -4.26 -2.84
CA GLU A 88 -3.30 -4.10 -3.97
C GLU A 88 -3.78 -2.66 -4.23
N HIS A 89 -3.13 -1.65 -3.65
CA HIS A 89 -3.47 -0.24 -3.83
C HIS A 89 -2.25 0.60 -4.19
N TYR A 90 -2.49 1.68 -4.93
CA TYR A 90 -1.51 2.73 -5.15
C TYR A 90 -1.60 3.78 -4.04
N TYR A 91 -0.45 4.15 -3.52
CA TYR A 91 -0.30 5.18 -2.49
C TYR A 91 0.62 6.28 -2.97
N LEU A 92 0.30 7.50 -2.57
CA LEU A 92 1.17 8.66 -2.72
C LEU A 92 1.95 8.87 -1.42
N ILE A 93 3.27 8.91 -1.52
CA ILE A 93 4.16 9.38 -0.46
C ILE A 93 4.23 10.90 -0.56
N CYS A 94 3.79 11.60 0.47
CA CYS A 94 3.71 13.06 0.46
C CYS A 94 3.86 13.65 1.87
N VAL A 95 4.06 14.96 1.91
CA VAL A 95 3.97 15.77 3.14
C VAL A 95 2.80 16.74 2.98
N PRO A 96 1.76 16.63 3.84
CA PRO A 96 0.67 17.61 3.88
C PRO A 96 1.14 18.95 4.47
N ASP A 97 0.60 20.08 4.01
CA ASP A 97 0.97 21.39 4.54
C ASP A 97 0.59 21.60 6.02
N HIS A 98 -0.41 20.86 6.51
CA HIS A 98 -0.86 20.91 7.90
C HIS A 98 -0.09 19.96 8.84
N ASP A 99 0.78 19.09 8.31
CA ASP A 99 1.52 18.10 9.08
C ASP A 99 2.92 17.92 8.48
N PRO A 100 4.00 18.22 9.22
CA PRO A 100 5.36 18.13 8.69
C PRO A 100 5.86 16.70 8.45
N HIS A 101 5.08 15.70 8.82
CA HIS A 101 5.47 14.30 8.69
C HIS A 101 5.08 13.72 7.33
N THR A 102 5.89 12.79 6.86
CA THR A 102 5.56 11.99 5.67
C THR A 102 4.30 11.16 5.92
N ARG A 103 3.41 11.16 4.93
CA ARG A 103 2.14 10.42 4.95
C ARG A 103 1.99 9.61 3.67
N LEU A 104 1.20 8.54 3.79
CA LEU A 104 0.73 7.76 2.64
C LEU A 104 -0.77 7.99 2.45
N TYR A 105 -1.13 8.45 1.28
CA TYR A 105 -2.52 8.62 0.87
C TYR A 105 -2.86 7.67 -0.27
N ARG A 106 -3.99 6.98 -0.16
CA ARG A 106 -4.48 6.09 -1.22
C ARG A 106 -4.93 6.90 -2.42
N ILE A 107 -4.37 6.60 -3.60
CA ILE A 107 -4.66 7.36 -4.84
C ILE A 107 -6.11 7.11 -5.32
N ASP A 108 -6.66 5.93 -5.07
CA ASP A 108 -8.05 5.60 -5.39
C ASP A 108 -9.09 6.31 -4.50
N ARG A 109 -8.62 7.03 -3.47
CA ARG A 109 -9.43 7.89 -2.60
C ARG A 109 -9.21 9.38 -2.85
N MET A 110 -8.65 9.74 -4.00
CA MET A 110 -8.41 11.13 -4.39
C MET A 110 -9.35 11.54 -5.49
N ALA A 111 -9.80 12.79 -5.44
CA ALA A 111 -10.57 13.46 -6.47
C ALA A 111 -10.08 14.90 -6.66
N ASP A 112 -10.41 15.51 -7.78
CA ASP A 112 -10.16 16.91 -8.09
C ASP A 112 -8.72 17.37 -7.85
N ILE A 113 -7.76 16.53 -8.28
CA ILE A 113 -6.33 16.84 -8.16
C ILE A 113 -6.00 18.01 -9.06
N ARG A 114 -5.39 19.07 -8.49
CA ARG A 114 -4.91 20.27 -9.19
C ARG A 114 -3.46 20.53 -8.83
N ILE A 115 -2.63 20.66 -9.83
CA ILE A 115 -1.22 21.03 -9.66
C ILE A 115 -1.14 22.54 -9.41
N LEU A 116 -0.47 22.93 -8.34
CA LEU A 116 -0.27 24.33 -7.97
C LEU A 116 1.02 24.88 -8.60
N ASP A 117 1.11 26.21 -8.70
CA ASP A 117 2.37 26.86 -9.12
C ASP A 117 3.44 26.88 -8.02
N GLU A 118 3.05 26.58 -6.79
CA GLU A 118 3.94 26.50 -5.65
C GLU A 118 4.90 25.31 -5.75
N PRO A 119 6.21 25.53 -5.46
CA PRO A 119 7.16 24.44 -5.35
C PRO A 119 6.80 23.53 -4.16
N ARG A 120 6.97 22.21 -4.31
CA ARG A 120 6.86 21.29 -3.17
C ARG A 120 7.94 21.58 -2.12
N SER A 121 7.70 21.22 -0.87
CA SER A 121 8.71 21.25 0.18
C SER A 121 9.90 20.33 -0.16
N GLU A 122 11.02 20.45 0.54
CA GLU A 122 12.16 19.57 0.36
C GLU A 122 11.79 18.10 0.65
N THR A 123 12.47 17.17 -0.03
CA THR A 123 12.20 15.75 0.14
C THR A 123 12.52 15.33 1.57
N PRO A 124 11.57 14.79 2.34
CA PRO A 124 11.82 14.40 3.71
C PRO A 124 12.80 13.22 3.79
N ALA A 125 13.60 13.20 4.87
CA ALA A 125 14.52 12.10 5.14
C ALA A 125 13.82 10.74 5.29
N GLN A 126 12.55 10.77 5.69
CA GLN A 126 11.72 9.58 5.91
C GLN A 126 11.09 8.99 4.63
N LYS A 127 11.49 9.45 3.45
CA LYS A 127 10.96 8.89 2.20
C LYS A 127 11.20 7.37 2.12
N GLN A 128 12.38 6.91 2.49
CA GLN A 128 12.72 5.49 2.52
C GLN A 128 11.87 4.72 3.53
N GLU A 129 11.65 5.28 4.72
CA GLU A 129 10.79 4.68 5.75
C GLU A 129 9.35 4.52 5.27
N ALA A 130 8.86 5.45 4.45
CA ALA A 130 7.52 5.36 3.89
C ALA A 130 7.37 4.22 2.86
N GLN A 131 8.43 3.92 2.09
CA GLN A 131 8.45 2.80 1.15
C GLN A 131 8.39 1.45 1.87
N ASP A 132 9.02 1.35 3.03
CA ASP A 132 9.09 0.13 3.85
C ASP A 132 7.87 -0.04 4.78
N ALA A 133 6.92 0.91 4.74
CA ALA A 133 5.79 0.91 5.65
C ALA A 133 4.89 -0.32 5.52
N VAL A 134 4.64 -0.98 6.64
CA VAL A 134 3.69 -2.09 6.75
C VAL A 134 2.26 -1.53 6.70
N TYR A 135 1.42 -2.05 5.79
CA TYR A 135 0.02 -1.60 5.61
C TYR A 135 -0.14 -0.09 5.39
N ALA A 136 0.85 0.54 4.74
CA ALA A 136 0.85 1.98 4.48
C ALA A 136 0.81 2.86 5.75
N PHE A 137 1.31 2.38 6.87
CA PHE A 137 1.53 3.19 8.06
C PHE A 137 2.97 3.70 8.08
N VAL A 138 3.11 5.00 8.09
CA VAL A 138 4.40 5.68 8.26
C VAL A 138 4.62 6.02 9.73
N GLY A 139 5.84 5.98 10.19
CA GLY A 139 6.23 6.34 11.54
C GLY A 139 7.70 6.00 11.78
N ALA A 140 8.24 6.48 12.87
CA ALA A 140 9.58 6.10 13.29
C ALA A 140 9.61 4.58 13.54
N PRO A 141 10.62 3.86 13.01
CA PRO A 141 10.80 2.46 13.33
C PRO A 141 11.15 2.31 14.81
N GLU A 142 10.50 1.39 15.47
CA GLU A 142 10.73 1.04 16.87
C GLU A 142 11.06 -0.44 16.97
N ARG A 143 11.72 -0.83 18.04
CA ARG A 143 11.94 -2.24 18.35
C ARG A 143 10.62 -2.86 18.80
N VAL A 144 10.08 -3.76 17.98
CA VAL A 144 8.86 -4.51 18.25
C VAL A 144 9.23 -5.95 18.58
N VAL A 145 8.66 -6.50 19.63
CA VAL A 145 8.82 -7.90 20.03
C VAL A 145 7.48 -8.61 19.89
N LEU A 146 7.46 -9.66 19.07
CA LEU A 146 6.30 -10.52 18.88
C LEU A 146 6.55 -11.85 19.58
N HIS A 147 5.57 -12.28 20.36
CA HIS A 147 5.50 -13.65 20.87
C HIS A 147 4.46 -14.40 20.06
N CYS A 148 4.89 -15.43 19.35
CA CYS A 148 4.10 -16.08 18.32
C CYS A 148 4.02 -17.59 18.56
N ASP A 149 2.90 -18.18 18.16
CA ASP A 149 2.80 -19.62 17.95
C ASP A 149 3.65 -20.02 16.74
N ARG A 150 4.27 -21.19 16.77
CA ARG A 150 5.10 -21.73 15.69
C ARG A 150 4.33 -21.86 14.37
N ALA A 151 3.03 -22.04 14.44
CA ALA A 151 2.18 -22.17 13.26
C ALA A 151 2.20 -20.93 12.35
N VAL A 152 2.52 -19.74 12.90
CA VAL A 152 2.58 -18.48 12.13
C VAL A 152 4.00 -18.08 11.74
N LEU A 153 4.99 -18.98 11.85
CA LEU A 153 6.38 -18.68 11.54
C LEU A 153 6.56 -18.27 10.08
N ASP A 154 5.95 -19.00 9.15
CA ASP A 154 6.02 -18.72 7.71
C ASP A 154 5.40 -17.34 7.41
N ASP A 155 4.24 -17.03 7.99
CA ASP A 155 3.58 -15.74 7.82
C ASP A 155 4.41 -14.56 8.34
N VAL A 156 5.14 -14.77 9.46
CA VAL A 156 6.07 -13.76 10.00
C VAL A 156 7.24 -13.53 9.04
N LEU A 157 7.85 -14.62 8.54
CA LEU A 157 8.98 -14.53 7.60
C LEU A 157 8.55 -13.97 6.25
N ASP A 158 7.41 -14.39 5.71
CA ASP A 158 6.85 -13.87 4.46
C ASP A 158 6.54 -12.37 4.56
N ARG A 159 6.13 -11.91 5.74
CA ARG A 159 5.76 -10.50 5.95
C ARG A 159 6.94 -9.59 6.24
N PHE A 160 7.88 -10.03 7.08
CA PHE A 160 8.95 -9.18 7.62
C PHE A 160 10.34 -9.53 7.09
N GLY A 161 10.43 -10.58 6.26
CA GLY A 161 11.70 -11.04 5.70
C GLY A 161 12.48 -11.94 6.64
N THR A 162 13.59 -12.51 6.12
CA THR A 162 14.46 -13.44 6.84
C THR A 162 15.55 -12.74 7.67
N ASP A 163 15.69 -11.43 7.55
CA ASP A 163 16.74 -10.65 8.24
C ASP A 163 16.36 -10.27 9.68
N ILE A 164 15.18 -10.70 10.14
CA ILE A 164 14.71 -10.48 11.51
C ILE A 164 15.34 -11.47 12.48
N GLN A 165 15.40 -11.09 13.76
CA GLN A 165 15.89 -11.99 14.79
C GLN A 165 14.77 -12.88 15.28
N ILE A 166 14.99 -14.20 15.28
CA ILE A 166 14.06 -15.19 15.81
C ILE A 166 14.72 -15.96 16.94
N PHE A 167 14.02 -16.09 18.05
CA PHE A 167 14.43 -16.87 19.20
C PHE A 167 13.37 -17.94 19.48
N GLU A 168 13.75 -19.20 19.39
CA GLU A 168 12.91 -20.31 19.83
C GLU A 168 12.74 -20.25 21.36
N ARG A 169 11.52 -20.38 21.86
CA ARG A 169 11.21 -20.39 23.29
C ARG A 169 10.94 -21.80 23.78
N ASP A 170 10.18 -22.55 23.00
CA ASP A 170 9.84 -23.95 23.22
C ASP A 170 9.42 -24.57 21.88
N GLU A 171 8.94 -25.83 21.90
CA GLU A 171 8.52 -26.53 20.67
C GLU A 171 7.34 -25.90 19.96
N GLN A 172 6.55 -25.06 20.63
CA GLN A 172 5.29 -24.50 20.14
C GLN A 172 5.35 -23.00 19.92
N THR A 173 6.32 -22.29 20.51
CA THR A 173 6.36 -20.83 20.48
C THR A 173 7.74 -20.27 20.14
N PHE A 174 7.75 -19.08 19.56
CA PHE A 174 8.96 -18.32 19.27
C PHE A 174 8.77 -16.82 19.55
N THR A 175 9.90 -16.11 19.62
CA THR A 175 9.93 -14.67 19.72
C THR A 175 10.58 -14.12 18.47
N ALA A 176 9.90 -13.20 17.77
CA ALA A 176 10.48 -12.41 16.69
C ALA A 176 10.75 -10.98 17.15
N VAL A 177 11.93 -10.45 16.80
CA VAL A 177 12.32 -9.07 17.09
C VAL A 177 12.47 -8.32 15.78
N LEU A 178 11.66 -7.27 15.65
CA LEU A 178 11.53 -6.46 14.45
C LEU A 178 11.95 -5.02 14.75
N THR A 179 12.43 -4.30 13.72
CA THR A 179 12.58 -2.85 13.76
C THR A 179 11.67 -2.25 12.68
N THR A 180 10.51 -1.74 13.06
CA THR A 180 9.47 -1.31 12.11
C THR A 180 8.45 -0.41 12.82
N PRO A 181 7.64 0.39 12.08
CA PRO A 181 6.55 1.15 12.70
C PRO A 181 5.54 0.23 13.40
N PRO A 182 5.33 0.37 14.73
CA PRO A 182 4.55 -0.61 15.51
C PRO A 182 3.06 -0.64 15.15
N ARG A 183 2.53 0.46 14.64
CA ARG A 183 1.11 0.54 14.24
C ARG A 183 0.76 -0.44 13.12
N GLY A 184 1.65 -0.59 12.13
CA GLY A 184 1.47 -1.53 11.02
C GLY A 184 1.50 -2.98 11.51
N VAL A 185 2.43 -3.29 12.41
CA VAL A 185 2.56 -4.63 13.01
C VAL A 185 1.31 -5.00 13.82
N ARG A 186 0.80 -4.07 14.64
CA ARG A 186 -0.45 -4.31 15.39
C ARG A 186 -1.61 -4.67 14.47
N PHE A 187 -1.78 -3.92 13.38
CA PHE A 187 -2.85 -4.19 12.41
C PHE A 187 -2.69 -5.55 11.73
N TRP A 188 -1.46 -5.93 11.38
CA TRP A 188 -1.15 -7.23 10.81
C TRP A 188 -1.41 -8.36 11.83
N ALA A 189 -0.96 -8.20 13.07
CA ALA A 189 -1.10 -9.22 14.11
C ALA A 189 -2.56 -9.54 14.48
N LEU A 190 -3.49 -8.58 14.28
CA LEU A 190 -4.93 -8.82 14.52
C LEU A 190 -5.51 -9.96 13.67
N GLN A 191 -4.87 -10.34 12.57
CA GLN A 191 -5.31 -11.45 11.70
C GLN A 191 -5.09 -12.82 12.35
N TYR A 192 -4.20 -12.90 13.35
CA TYR A 192 -3.77 -14.14 13.99
C TYR A 192 -4.24 -14.24 15.44
N LEU A 193 -5.04 -13.30 15.91
CA LEU A 193 -5.66 -13.41 17.23
C LEU A 193 -6.76 -14.48 17.15
N SER A 194 -6.57 -15.57 17.87
CA SER A 194 -7.65 -16.52 18.16
C SER A 194 -8.63 -15.85 19.12
N PHE A 195 -9.89 -15.79 18.73
CA PHE A 195 -10.98 -15.35 19.60
C PHE A 195 -11.43 -16.46 20.52
#